data_e7d5ec7a71d3ad99da63a511878a54ad
#
_entry.id   e7d5ec7a71d3ad99da63a511878a54ad
#
_cell.length_a   1.000
_cell.length_b   1.000
_cell.length_c   1.000
_cell.angle_alpha   90.00
_cell.angle_beta   90.00
_cell.angle_gamma   90.00
#
_symmetry.space_group_name_H-M   'P 1'
#
loop_
_entity.id
_entity.type
_entity.pdbx_description
1 polymer ?
#
loop_
_entity_poly.entity_id
_entity_poly.type
_entity_poly.pdbx_seq_one_letter_code
_entity_poly.pdbx_strand_id
1 'polypeptide(L)'
;MQLRDIAFGSLRRRPARGAFVVAALGLGIGTLVALVSLTRAMEHEIGDELDRFGANIVITPKSTLLDLAYGHVDLGGVSVDAQQLTVDDAAAVRTIHHKRNISVVAPKLIGTIDLDGERVFVIGVVFREERGVRNWWRLDGRFPDSEAEILIGAEAAKVLGKTPNDQLRLGGGDRLVTGVLQPTGTLDDRAVFADLRLAQATLGRPGAVTLVEVSALCRGCPIEDIVAQIGAAIPHARVTPIRQAVAAREHALGQMTKFAMLVSVVVLPAGALVTMTTMLGSVS
;
A
#
# COMPACT_ATOMS: atom_id res chain seq x y z
N MET A 1 5.63 63.52 -4.05
CA MET A 1 4.62 62.65 -3.41
C MET A 1 4.58 61.34 -4.19
N GLN A 2 5.06 60.26 -3.60
CA GLN A 2 5.05 58.95 -4.28
C GLN A 2 3.73 58.23 -3.96
N LEU A 3 3.19 57.47 -4.89
CA LEU A 3 1.96 56.64 -4.73
C LEU A 3 1.96 55.81 -3.43
N ARG A 4 3.14 55.46 -2.96
CA ARG A 4 3.37 54.72 -1.69
C ARG A 4 2.94 55.50 -0.44
N ASP A 5 3.16 56.86 -0.44
CA ASP A 5 2.83 57.71 0.71
C ASP A 5 1.31 57.89 0.85
N ILE A 6 0.60 57.90 -0.26
CA ILE A 6 -0.86 58.01 -0.29
C ILE A 6 -1.52 56.69 0.16
N ALA A 7 -0.96 55.54 -0.24
CA ALA A 7 -1.47 54.24 0.15
C ALA A 7 -1.27 53.98 1.67
N PHE A 8 -0.10 54.31 2.21
CA PHE A 8 0.20 54.18 3.66
C PHE A 8 -0.64 55.14 4.50
N GLY A 9 -0.84 56.38 4.02
CA GLY A 9 -1.66 57.37 4.70
C GLY A 9 -3.15 57.01 4.81
N SER A 10 -3.70 56.35 3.78
CA SER A 10 -5.08 55.88 3.79
C SER A 10 -5.31 54.64 4.71
N LEU A 11 -4.33 53.74 4.79
CA LEU A 11 -4.37 52.60 5.72
C LEU A 11 -4.36 53.03 7.20
N ARG A 12 -3.58 54.07 7.50
CA ARG A 12 -3.45 54.60 8.87
C ARG A 12 -4.71 55.36 9.34
N ARG A 13 -5.48 55.93 8.42
CA ARG A 13 -6.73 56.66 8.74
C ARG A 13 -7.95 55.72 8.95
N ARG A 14 -7.89 54.49 8.44
CA ARG A 14 -9.00 53.49 8.61
C ARG A 14 -8.44 52.10 8.96
N PRO A 15 -7.95 51.91 10.19
CA PRO A 15 -7.24 50.68 10.57
C PRO A 15 -8.05 49.42 10.45
N ALA A 16 -9.37 49.45 10.69
CA ALA A 16 -10.26 48.31 10.58
C ALA A 16 -10.35 47.74 9.14
N ARG A 17 -10.34 48.60 8.10
CA ARG A 17 -10.36 48.17 6.71
C ARG A 17 -9.02 47.55 6.28
N GLY A 18 -7.91 48.15 6.73
CA GLY A 18 -6.58 47.60 6.49
C GLY A 18 -6.41 46.22 7.13
N ALA A 19 -6.85 46.11 8.38
CA ALA A 19 -6.83 44.81 9.06
C ALA A 19 -7.66 43.72 8.37
N PHE A 20 -8.82 44.10 7.84
CA PHE A 20 -9.68 43.15 7.11
C PHE A 20 -9.04 42.65 5.79
N VAL A 21 -8.41 43.55 5.04
CA VAL A 21 -7.68 43.19 3.79
C VAL A 21 -6.50 42.28 4.10
N VAL A 22 -5.72 42.61 5.12
CA VAL A 22 -4.57 41.80 5.55
C VAL A 22 -5.03 40.43 6.05
N ALA A 23 -6.13 40.38 6.82
CA ALA A 23 -6.70 39.13 7.30
C ALA A 23 -7.22 38.25 6.14
N ALA A 24 -7.94 38.83 5.17
CA ALA A 24 -8.44 38.12 4.00
C ALA A 24 -7.29 37.56 3.13
N LEU A 25 -6.25 38.38 2.90
CA LEU A 25 -5.07 37.96 2.15
C LEU A 25 -4.29 36.87 2.91
N GLY A 26 -4.11 37.08 4.21
CA GLY A 26 -3.45 36.10 5.08
C GLY A 26 -4.17 34.77 5.14
N LEU A 27 -5.50 34.80 5.21
CA LEU A 27 -6.34 33.58 5.16
C LEU A 27 -6.19 32.86 3.83
N GLY A 28 -6.24 33.59 2.70
CA GLY A 28 -6.11 33.00 1.38
C GLY A 28 -4.74 32.36 1.13
N ILE A 29 -3.66 33.07 1.47
CA ILE A 29 -2.29 32.56 1.36
C ILE A 29 -2.05 31.41 2.36
N GLY A 30 -2.53 31.56 3.60
CA GLY A 30 -2.42 30.53 4.63
C GLY A 30 -3.12 29.24 4.24
N THR A 31 -4.31 29.30 3.66
CA THR A 31 -5.03 28.14 3.14
C THR A 31 -4.28 27.46 2.00
N LEU A 32 -3.70 28.23 1.07
CA LEU A 32 -2.91 27.68 -0.03
C LEU A 32 -1.66 26.97 0.49
N VAL A 33 -0.92 27.61 1.39
CA VAL A 33 0.30 27.03 2.00
C VAL A 33 -0.04 25.78 2.78
N ALA A 34 -1.11 25.79 3.60
CA ALA A 34 -1.55 24.65 4.36
C ALA A 34 -1.92 23.46 3.45
N LEU A 35 -2.65 23.71 2.36
CA LEU A 35 -3.05 22.68 1.41
C LEU A 35 -1.84 22.05 0.70
N VAL A 36 -0.90 22.88 0.22
CA VAL A 36 0.32 22.40 -0.44
C VAL A 36 1.21 21.63 0.54
N SER A 37 1.34 22.10 1.78
CA SER A 37 2.12 21.44 2.81
C SER A 37 1.52 20.10 3.21
N LEU A 38 0.18 20.04 3.35
CA LEU A 38 -0.54 18.79 3.67
C LEU A 38 -0.37 17.76 2.54
N THR A 39 -0.52 18.19 1.28
CA THR A 39 -0.34 17.30 0.11
C THR A 39 1.08 16.73 0.09
N ARG A 40 2.10 17.57 0.26
CA ARG A 40 3.50 17.12 0.30
C ARG A 40 3.81 16.19 1.47
N ALA A 41 3.25 16.46 2.65
CA ALA A 41 3.40 15.59 3.81
C ALA A 41 2.79 14.21 3.54
N MET A 42 1.59 14.16 2.96
CA MET A 42 0.94 12.89 2.58
C MET A 42 1.74 12.13 1.51
N GLU A 43 2.27 12.80 0.49
CA GLU A 43 3.12 12.17 -0.53
C GLU A 43 4.39 11.55 0.09
N HIS A 44 4.99 12.24 1.05
CA HIS A 44 6.20 11.77 1.71
C HIS A 44 5.93 10.58 2.62
N GLU A 45 4.86 10.64 3.41
CA GLU A 45 4.45 9.57 4.33
C GLU A 45 4.04 8.30 3.58
N ILE A 46 3.30 8.42 2.47
CA ILE A 46 2.96 7.29 1.60
C ILE A 46 4.21 6.68 0.95
N GLY A 47 5.16 7.51 0.51
CA GLY A 47 6.42 7.06 -0.06
C GLY A 47 7.26 6.25 0.94
N ASP A 48 7.41 6.76 2.16
CA ASP A 48 8.16 6.11 3.24
C ASP A 48 7.49 4.81 3.71
N GLU A 49 6.16 4.78 3.72
CA GLU A 49 5.40 3.59 4.08
C GLU A 49 5.54 2.48 3.03
N LEU A 50 5.54 2.84 1.75
CA LEU A 50 5.79 1.88 0.65
C LEU A 50 7.22 1.33 0.64
N ASP A 51 8.20 2.15 0.98
CA ASP A 51 9.59 1.69 1.11
C ASP A 51 9.78 0.75 2.33
N ARG A 52 8.91 0.86 3.35
CA ARG A 52 8.86 -0.07 4.49
C ARG A 52 8.25 -1.42 4.14
N PHE A 53 7.30 -1.47 3.21
CA PHE A 53 6.63 -2.72 2.82
C PHE A 53 7.50 -3.70 2.02
N GLY A 54 8.74 -3.37 1.72
CA GLY A 54 9.75 -4.28 1.16
C GLY A 54 9.43 -4.90 -0.21
N ALA A 55 8.19 -5.29 -0.48
CA ALA A 55 7.75 -5.77 -1.79
C ALA A 55 7.15 -4.61 -2.60
N ASN A 56 7.55 -4.52 -3.86
CA ASN A 56 7.03 -3.48 -4.77
C ASN A 56 6.39 -4.05 -6.05
N ILE A 57 6.41 -5.37 -6.23
CA ILE A 57 5.74 -6.10 -7.30
C ILE A 57 5.04 -7.30 -6.70
N VAL A 58 3.79 -7.54 -7.12
CA VAL A 58 3.02 -8.74 -6.78
C VAL A 58 2.68 -9.50 -8.06
N ILE A 59 2.92 -10.79 -8.03
CA ILE A 59 2.61 -11.72 -9.11
C ILE A 59 1.46 -12.61 -8.64
N THR A 60 0.37 -12.63 -9.37
CA THR A 60 -0.81 -13.46 -9.10
C THR A 60 -1.17 -14.27 -10.34
N PRO A 61 -1.93 -15.36 -10.21
CA PRO A 61 -2.47 -16.06 -11.38
C PRO A 61 -3.32 -15.12 -12.24
N LYS A 62 -3.29 -15.26 -13.56
CA LYS A 62 -4.31 -14.65 -14.42
C LYS A 62 -5.62 -15.41 -14.20
N SER A 63 -6.56 -14.83 -13.48
CA SER A 63 -7.93 -15.30 -13.47
C SER A 63 -8.67 -14.64 -14.63
N THR A 64 -9.17 -15.42 -15.57
CA THR A 64 -10.18 -14.96 -16.51
C THR A 64 -11.50 -15.02 -15.76
N LEU A 65 -11.86 -13.95 -15.06
CA LEU A 65 -13.23 -13.74 -14.61
C LEU A 65 -14.05 -13.51 -15.87
N LEU A 66 -14.74 -14.54 -16.34
CA LEU A 66 -15.85 -14.35 -17.27
C LEU A 66 -16.98 -13.78 -16.42
N ASP A 67 -17.24 -12.49 -16.55
CA ASP A 67 -18.50 -11.90 -16.10
C ASP A 67 -19.61 -12.52 -16.94
N LEU A 68 -20.19 -13.60 -16.44
CA LEU A 68 -21.36 -14.23 -17.02
C LEU A 68 -22.59 -13.42 -16.60
N ALA A 69 -22.87 -12.36 -17.34
CA ALA A 69 -24.16 -11.68 -17.27
C ALA A 69 -25.15 -12.45 -18.14
N TYR A 70 -26.11 -13.12 -17.53
CA TYR A 70 -27.26 -13.69 -18.23
C TYR A 70 -28.46 -12.74 -18.06
N GLY A 71 -28.73 -11.91 -19.08
CA GLY A 71 -29.73 -10.87 -19.01
C GLY A 71 -29.36 -9.75 -18.03
N HIS A 72 -30.23 -9.45 -17.06
CA HIS A 72 -30.00 -8.45 -16.01
C HIS A 72 -29.59 -9.05 -14.66
N VAL A 73 -29.24 -10.33 -14.62
CA VAL A 73 -28.82 -11.04 -13.40
C VAL A 73 -27.32 -11.30 -13.46
N ASP A 74 -26.59 -10.69 -12.53
CA ASP A 74 -25.18 -10.94 -12.28
C ASP A 74 -25.08 -12.27 -11.51
N LEU A 75 -24.58 -13.31 -12.19
CA LEU A 75 -24.45 -14.67 -11.61
C LEU A 75 -23.14 -14.85 -10.81
N GLY A 76 -22.38 -13.79 -10.62
CA GLY A 76 -21.06 -13.87 -9.99
C GLY A 76 -20.00 -14.47 -10.92
N GLY A 77 -18.77 -14.03 -10.79
CA GLY A 77 -17.66 -14.50 -11.61
C GLY A 77 -17.36 -15.97 -11.38
N VAL A 78 -17.58 -16.81 -12.40
CA VAL A 78 -17.08 -18.20 -12.40
C VAL A 78 -15.61 -18.13 -12.83
N SER A 79 -14.70 -18.50 -11.94
CA SER A 79 -13.30 -18.67 -12.27
C SER A 79 -13.13 -19.91 -13.14
N VAL A 80 -13.07 -19.71 -14.45
CA VAL A 80 -12.74 -20.77 -15.39
C VAL A 80 -11.24 -20.79 -15.56
N ASP A 81 -10.62 -21.87 -15.08
CA ASP A 81 -9.24 -22.29 -15.38
C ASP A 81 -8.14 -21.24 -15.05
N ALA A 82 -8.07 -20.80 -13.80
CA ALA A 82 -6.90 -20.07 -13.33
C ALA A 82 -5.72 -21.06 -13.21
N GLN A 83 -4.78 -21.01 -14.14
CA GLN A 83 -3.52 -21.74 -14.01
C GLN A 83 -2.85 -21.28 -12.70
N GLN A 84 -2.68 -22.24 -11.77
CA GLN A 84 -2.06 -21.95 -10.49
C GLN A 84 -0.58 -21.60 -10.71
N LEU A 85 -0.09 -20.60 -9.96
CA LEU A 85 1.33 -20.37 -9.86
C LEU A 85 2.02 -21.51 -9.13
N THR A 86 3.25 -21.76 -9.49
CA THR A 86 4.10 -22.81 -8.94
C THR A 86 5.38 -22.23 -8.32
N VAL A 87 6.07 -23.06 -7.56
CA VAL A 87 7.42 -22.72 -7.05
C VAL A 87 8.39 -22.47 -8.21
N ASP A 88 8.23 -23.18 -9.34
CA ASP A 88 9.08 -22.99 -10.52
C ASP A 88 8.83 -21.62 -11.17
N ASP A 89 7.60 -21.14 -11.18
CA ASP A 89 7.28 -19.78 -11.63
C ASP A 89 7.97 -18.72 -10.75
N ALA A 90 7.97 -18.92 -9.43
CA ALA A 90 8.71 -18.04 -8.53
C ALA A 90 10.21 -18.07 -8.80
N ALA A 91 10.77 -19.24 -9.12
CA ALA A 91 12.18 -19.38 -9.50
C ALA A 91 12.50 -18.68 -10.83
N ALA A 92 11.56 -18.71 -11.79
CA ALA A 92 11.71 -18.05 -13.11
C ALA A 92 11.91 -16.54 -12.98
N VAL A 93 11.37 -15.89 -11.93
CA VAL A 93 11.61 -14.45 -11.65
C VAL A 93 13.11 -14.14 -11.53
N ARG A 94 13.91 -15.06 -11.00
CA ARG A 94 15.37 -14.88 -10.86
C ARG A 94 16.17 -15.13 -12.15
N THR A 95 15.50 -15.48 -13.25
CA THR A 95 16.16 -15.75 -14.55
C THR A 95 16.08 -14.58 -15.53
N ILE A 96 15.30 -13.54 -15.23
CA ILE A 96 15.11 -12.36 -16.08
C ILE A 96 16.41 -11.58 -16.28
N HIS A 97 16.46 -10.75 -17.31
CA HIS A 97 17.65 -9.94 -17.61
C HIS A 97 18.05 -9.03 -16.44
N HIS A 98 17.06 -8.37 -15.81
CA HIS A 98 17.27 -7.46 -14.68
C HIS A 98 17.31 -8.18 -13.30
N LYS A 99 17.65 -9.46 -13.24
CA LYS A 99 17.72 -10.25 -12.00
C LYS A 99 18.59 -9.65 -10.89
N ARG A 100 19.60 -8.84 -11.24
CA ARG A 100 20.47 -8.16 -10.27
C ARG A 100 19.74 -7.10 -9.46
N ASN A 101 18.64 -6.60 -9.98
CA ASN A 101 17.80 -5.60 -9.33
C ASN A 101 16.76 -6.25 -8.40
N ILE A 102 16.62 -7.59 -8.44
CA ILE A 102 15.69 -8.31 -7.58
C ILE A 102 16.40 -8.69 -6.29
N SER A 103 15.95 -8.11 -5.21
CA SER A 103 16.46 -8.37 -3.86
C SER A 103 15.82 -9.61 -3.25
N VAL A 104 14.48 -9.69 -3.26
CA VAL A 104 13.72 -10.75 -2.63
C VAL A 104 12.67 -11.30 -3.60
N VAL A 105 12.46 -12.61 -3.57
CA VAL A 105 11.34 -13.29 -4.23
C VAL A 105 10.70 -14.20 -3.18
N ALA A 106 9.54 -13.81 -2.69
CA ALA A 106 8.83 -14.46 -1.60
C ALA A 106 7.54 -15.13 -2.11
N PRO A 107 7.58 -16.42 -2.48
CA PRO A 107 6.39 -17.19 -2.83
C PRO A 107 5.54 -17.45 -1.59
N LYS A 108 4.21 -17.36 -1.75
CA LYS A 108 3.25 -17.58 -0.69
C LYS A 108 2.13 -18.51 -1.13
N LEU A 109 1.79 -19.48 -0.29
CA LEU A 109 0.59 -20.27 -0.42
C LEU A 109 -0.39 -19.89 0.69
N ILE A 110 -1.56 -19.39 0.33
CA ILE A 110 -2.61 -19.02 1.27
C ILE A 110 -3.73 -20.04 1.20
N GLY A 111 -4.16 -20.50 2.36
CA GLY A 111 -5.31 -21.38 2.49
C GLY A 111 -5.95 -21.24 3.86
N THR A 112 -7.05 -21.97 4.08
CA THR A 112 -7.74 -22.03 5.37
C THR A 112 -7.81 -23.47 5.83
N ILE A 113 -7.65 -23.66 7.14
CA ILE A 113 -7.82 -24.97 7.80
C ILE A 113 -8.64 -24.80 9.07
N ASP A 114 -9.22 -25.88 9.53
CA ASP A 114 -9.84 -25.95 10.86
C ASP A 114 -8.82 -26.49 11.86
N LEU A 115 -8.48 -25.69 12.87
CA LEU A 115 -7.63 -26.04 13.97
C LEU A 115 -8.42 -25.95 15.27
N ASP A 116 -8.57 -27.07 15.98
CA ASP A 116 -9.29 -27.15 17.25
C ASP A 116 -10.73 -26.57 17.20
N GLY A 117 -11.40 -26.65 16.03
CA GLY A 117 -12.73 -26.13 15.80
C GLY A 117 -12.77 -24.66 15.33
N GLU A 118 -11.62 -24.01 15.25
CA GLU A 118 -11.48 -22.64 14.76
C GLU A 118 -10.93 -22.59 13.35
N ARG A 119 -11.57 -21.78 12.49
CA ARG A 119 -11.09 -21.59 11.10
C ARG A 119 -10.03 -20.51 11.06
N VAL A 120 -8.80 -20.90 10.72
CA VAL A 120 -7.66 -20.01 10.63
C VAL A 120 -7.06 -20.00 9.23
N PHE A 121 -6.41 -18.91 8.87
CA PHE A 121 -5.59 -18.86 7.66
C PHE A 121 -4.25 -19.54 7.93
N VAL A 122 -3.80 -20.35 6.95
CA VAL A 122 -2.43 -20.84 6.90
C VAL A 122 -1.75 -20.18 5.73
N ILE A 123 -0.63 -19.53 5.99
CA ILE A 123 0.21 -18.89 5.00
C ILE A 123 1.56 -19.62 4.97
N GLY A 124 1.78 -20.37 3.90
CA GLY A 124 3.07 -21.02 3.64
C GLY A 124 4.04 -19.99 3.07
N VAL A 125 5.20 -19.84 3.67
CA VAL A 125 6.23 -18.87 3.30
C VAL A 125 7.63 -19.51 3.34
N VAL A 126 8.56 -18.89 2.62
CA VAL A 126 9.98 -19.11 2.81
C VAL A 126 10.47 -18.08 3.83
N PHE A 127 10.62 -18.44 5.09
CA PHE A 127 10.88 -17.50 6.18
C PHE A 127 12.08 -16.58 5.94
N ARG A 128 13.11 -17.07 5.27
CA ARG A 128 14.28 -16.27 4.92
C ARG A 128 13.93 -15.12 3.97
N GLU A 129 13.09 -15.37 2.97
CA GLU A 129 12.62 -14.37 2.02
C GLU A 129 11.57 -13.46 2.67
N GLU A 130 10.71 -14.04 3.51
CA GLU A 130 9.68 -13.29 4.23
C GLU A 130 10.26 -12.21 5.16
N ARG A 131 11.35 -12.49 5.85
CA ARG A 131 12.09 -11.46 6.62
C ARG A 131 12.51 -10.27 5.77
N GLY A 132 12.86 -10.48 4.50
CA GLY A 132 13.26 -9.43 3.59
C GLY A 132 12.08 -8.56 3.13
N VAL A 133 10.89 -9.14 3.02
CA VAL A 133 9.65 -8.44 2.61
C VAL A 133 8.95 -7.80 3.81
N ARG A 134 8.99 -8.44 4.97
CA ARG A 134 8.31 -8.02 6.21
C ARG A 134 9.30 -7.54 7.27
N ASN A 135 10.25 -6.73 6.92
CA ASN A 135 11.26 -6.17 7.84
C ASN A 135 10.65 -5.31 8.97
N TRP A 136 9.41 -4.86 8.79
CA TRP A 136 8.64 -4.08 9.75
C TRP A 136 7.85 -4.94 10.76
N TRP A 137 7.75 -6.25 10.57
CA TRP A 137 7.11 -7.13 11.54
C TRP A 137 7.82 -7.05 12.90
N ARG A 138 7.03 -6.87 13.93
CA ARG A 138 7.46 -6.99 15.32
C ARG A 138 6.85 -8.25 15.90
N LEU A 139 7.63 -8.99 16.66
CA LEU A 139 7.19 -10.25 17.25
C LEU A 139 7.57 -10.30 18.73
N ASP A 140 6.74 -11.02 19.48
CA ASP A 140 7.09 -11.55 20.78
C ASP A 140 7.65 -12.96 20.54
N GLY A 141 8.95 -13.17 20.84
CA GLY A 141 9.68 -14.37 20.49
C GLY A 141 10.67 -14.16 19.34
N ARG A 142 10.83 -15.18 18.47
CA ARG A 142 11.76 -15.14 17.34
C ARG A 142 11.13 -15.64 16.03
N PHE A 143 11.76 -15.34 14.92
CA PHE A 143 11.41 -15.95 13.64
C PHE A 143 11.73 -17.45 13.64
N PRO A 144 10.92 -18.26 12.92
CA PRO A 144 11.23 -19.65 12.65
C PRO A 144 12.53 -19.81 11.85
N ASP A 145 13.31 -20.82 12.23
CA ASP A 145 14.58 -21.17 11.56
C ASP A 145 14.53 -22.58 10.94
N SER A 146 13.45 -23.35 11.20
CA SER A 146 13.24 -24.70 10.68
C SER A 146 11.80 -24.94 10.22
N GLU A 147 11.57 -25.98 9.41
CA GLU A 147 10.24 -26.42 8.95
C GLU A 147 9.33 -26.90 10.09
N ALA A 148 9.90 -27.24 11.26
CA ALA A 148 9.14 -27.67 12.44
C ALA A 148 8.63 -26.50 13.28
N GLU A 149 8.98 -25.28 12.93
CA GLU A 149 8.66 -24.06 13.65
C GLU A 149 7.64 -23.23 12.88
N ILE A 150 6.79 -22.52 13.62
CA ILE A 150 5.73 -21.68 13.07
C ILE A 150 5.70 -20.33 13.76
N LEU A 151 5.14 -19.36 13.07
CA LEU A 151 4.84 -18.02 13.58
C LEU A 151 3.32 -17.81 13.55
N ILE A 152 2.75 -17.15 14.54
CA ILE A 152 1.29 -16.94 14.64
C ILE A 152 1.01 -15.45 14.69
N GLY A 153 -0.03 -15.01 13.97
CA GLY A 153 -0.56 -13.65 14.03
C GLY A 153 -1.25 -13.34 15.36
N ALA A 154 -1.34 -12.06 15.70
CA ALA A 154 -1.86 -11.59 17.00
C ALA A 154 -3.30 -12.06 17.31
N GLU A 155 -4.21 -12.04 16.32
CA GLU A 155 -5.59 -12.51 16.50
C GLU A 155 -5.66 -14.04 16.53
N ALA A 156 -4.94 -14.72 15.63
CA ALA A 156 -4.89 -16.17 15.59
C ALA A 156 -4.33 -16.75 16.91
N ALA A 157 -3.32 -16.11 17.48
CA ALA A 157 -2.76 -16.50 18.77
C ALA A 157 -3.80 -16.41 19.92
N LYS A 158 -4.62 -15.35 19.92
CA LYS A 158 -5.71 -15.18 20.90
C LYS A 158 -6.79 -16.24 20.74
N VAL A 159 -7.23 -16.49 19.51
CA VAL A 159 -8.29 -17.47 19.20
C VAL A 159 -7.84 -18.89 19.54
N LEU A 160 -6.60 -19.26 19.21
CA LEU A 160 -6.04 -20.56 19.49
C LEU A 160 -5.49 -20.73 20.93
N GLY A 161 -5.48 -19.65 21.73
CA GLY A 161 -4.93 -19.65 23.08
C GLY A 161 -3.45 -20.03 23.11
N LYS A 162 -2.65 -19.58 22.14
CA LYS A 162 -1.23 -19.95 21.99
C LYS A 162 -0.31 -18.76 22.24
N THR A 163 0.82 -19.07 22.87
CA THR A 163 1.91 -18.13 23.18
C THR A 163 3.24 -18.66 22.62
N PRO A 164 4.29 -17.84 22.57
CA PRO A 164 5.62 -18.35 22.20
C PRO A 164 6.07 -19.52 23.10
N ASN A 165 6.68 -20.54 22.49
CA ASN A 165 7.09 -21.83 23.03
C ASN A 165 5.96 -22.86 23.24
N ASP A 166 4.72 -22.56 22.91
CA ASP A 166 3.65 -23.54 22.87
C ASP A 166 3.79 -24.45 21.62
N GLN A 167 3.07 -25.55 21.64
CA GLN A 167 2.95 -26.44 20.49
C GLN A 167 1.56 -26.28 19.85
N LEU A 168 1.53 -26.30 18.50
CA LEU A 168 0.32 -26.31 17.71
C LEU A 168 0.38 -27.47 16.73
N ARG A 169 -0.68 -28.26 16.65
CA ARG A 169 -0.78 -29.38 15.71
C ARG A 169 -1.07 -28.88 14.32
N LEU A 170 -0.11 -29.02 13.40
CA LEU A 170 -0.24 -28.57 12.01
C LEU A 170 0.40 -29.59 11.07
N GLY A 171 -0.32 -29.98 9.99
CA GLY A 171 0.19 -30.92 8.99
C GLY A 171 0.48 -32.32 9.55
N GLY A 172 -0.32 -32.77 10.53
CA GLY A 172 -0.19 -34.10 11.13
C GLY A 172 0.90 -34.22 12.19
N GLY A 173 1.57 -33.13 12.57
CA GLY A 173 2.59 -33.13 13.64
C GLY A 173 2.52 -31.87 14.51
N ASP A 174 3.14 -31.96 15.68
CA ASP A 174 3.25 -30.83 16.60
C ASP A 174 4.36 -29.88 16.12
N ARG A 175 4.04 -28.59 16.03
CA ARG A 175 4.94 -27.53 15.60
C ARG A 175 5.17 -26.55 16.73
N LEU A 176 6.41 -26.12 16.90
CA LEU A 176 6.78 -25.15 17.92
C LEU A 176 6.39 -23.75 17.46
N VAL A 177 5.60 -23.05 18.25
CA VAL A 177 5.32 -21.62 18.07
C VAL A 177 6.54 -20.84 18.55
N THR A 178 7.34 -20.31 17.63
CA THR A 178 8.57 -19.58 18.00
C THR A 178 8.34 -18.10 18.26
N GLY A 179 7.22 -17.57 17.76
CA GLY A 179 6.86 -16.18 17.95
C GLY A 179 5.41 -15.88 17.62
N VAL A 180 4.92 -14.79 18.18
CA VAL A 180 3.61 -14.21 17.92
C VAL A 180 3.81 -12.82 17.36
N LEU A 181 3.16 -12.49 16.23
CA LEU A 181 3.20 -11.15 15.65
C LEU A 181 2.50 -10.15 16.57
N GLN A 182 3.08 -8.96 16.71
CA GLN A 182 2.33 -7.83 17.24
C GLN A 182 1.25 -7.39 16.24
N PRO A 183 0.15 -6.78 16.67
CA PRO A 183 -0.94 -6.40 15.78
C PRO A 183 -0.45 -5.57 14.59
N THR A 184 -0.77 -6.03 13.39
CA THR A 184 -0.39 -5.39 12.12
C THR A 184 -1.56 -4.65 11.46
N GLY A 185 -2.80 -4.96 11.86
CA GLY A 185 -4.02 -4.45 11.22
C GLY A 185 -4.29 -5.08 9.85
N THR A 186 -3.60 -6.17 9.50
CA THR A 186 -3.73 -6.86 8.21
C THR A 186 -4.23 -8.30 8.37
N LEU A 187 -4.39 -9.03 7.26
CA LEU A 187 -4.72 -10.46 7.28
C LEU A 187 -3.68 -11.29 8.07
N ASP A 188 -2.46 -10.79 8.18
CA ASP A 188 -1.37 -11.45 8.88
C ASP A 188 -1.72 -11.72 10.36
N ASP A 189 -2.55 -10.86 10.98
CA ASP A 189 -2.99 -11.03 12.36
C ASP A 189 -3.82 -12.30 12.59
N ARG A 190 -4.50 -12.78 11.55
CA ARG A 190 -5.39 -13.97 11.58
C ARG A 190 -4.75 -15.23 11.04
N ALA A 191 -3.46 -15.17 10.73
CA ALA A 191 -2.77 -16.24 10.03
C ALA A 191 -1.81 -17.03 10.93
N VAL A 192 -1.65 -18.30 10.60
CA VAL A 192 -0.54 -19.14 11.03
C VAL A 192 0.45 -19.23 9.89
N PHE A 193 1.68 -18.78 10.11
CA PHE A 193 2.75 -18.85 9.13
C PHE A 193 3.57 -20.12 9.34
N ALA A 194 3.71 -20.89 8.29
CA ALA A 194 4.46 -22.12 8.26
C ALA A 194 5.45 -22.13 7.09
N ASP A 195 6.42 -23.02 7.13
CA ASP A 195 7.24 -23.27 5.94
C ASP A 195 6.36 -23.62 4.73
N LEU A 196 6.76 -23.14 3.54
CA LEU A 196 5.98 -23.29 2.32
C LEU A 196 5.65 -24.75 2.01
N ARG A 197 6.62 -25.67 2.18
CA ARG A 197 6.41 -27.11 1.93
C ARG A 197 5.43 -27.71 2.91
N LEU A 198 5.55 -27.34 4.20
CA LEU A 198 4.62 -27.79 5.24
C LEU A 198 3.19 -27.32 4.93
N ALA A 199 3.02 -26.05 4.55
CA ALA A 199 1.71 -25.50 4.17
C ALA A 199 1.14 -26.19 2.92
N GLN A 200 1.98 -26.46 1.92
CA GLN A 200 1.59 -27.21 0.71
C GLN A 200 1.10 -28.60 1.04
N ALA A 201 1.81 -29.33 1.91
CA ALA A 201 1.39 -30.64 2.36
C ALA A 201 0.09 -30.58 3.18
N THR A 202 -0.03 -29.62 4.09
CA THR A 202 -1.21 -29.44 4.95
C THR A 202 -2.45 -29.10 4.15
N LEU A 203 -2.32 -28.27 3.10
CA LEU A 203 -3.42 -27.85 2.23
C LEU A 203 -3.68 -28.81 1.07
N GLY A 204 -2.90 -29.89 0.93
CA GLY A 204 -3.03 -30.85 -0.18
C GLY A 204 -2.70 -30.26 -1.55
N ARG A 205 -1.83 -29.23 -1.62
CA ARG A 205 -1.49 -28.49 -2.84
C ARG A 205 0.03 -28.46 -3.07
N PRO A 206 0.66 -29.60 -3.36
CA PRO A 206 2.11 -29.68 -3.54
C PRO A 206 2.58 -28.80 -4.71
N GLY A 207 3.64 -28.04 -4.51
CA GLY A 207 4.23 -27.15 -5.51
C GLY A 207 3.42 -25.88 -5.82
N ALA A 208 2.20 -25.75 -5.31
CA ALA A 208 1.34 -24.60 -5.59
C ALA A 208 1.77 -23.35 -4.82
N VAL A 209 1.53 -22.18 -5.44
CA VAL A 209 1.76 -20.86 -4.89
C VAL A 209 0.53 -20.00 -5.19
N THR A 210 0.03 -19.24 -4.23
CA THR A 210 -1.11 -18.33 -4.43
C THR A 210 -0.66 -17.00 -5.03
N LEU A 211 0.48 -16.48 -4.55
CA LEU A 211 1.08 -15.25 -5.05
C LEU A 211 2.59 -15.24 -4.79
N VAL A 212 3.30 -14.40 -5.54
CA VAL A 212 4.73 -14.15 -5.30
C VAL A 212 4.92 -12.65 -5.07
N GLU A 213 5.47 -12.29 -3.93
CA GLU A 213 5.90 -10.93 -3.64
C GLU A 213 7.36 -10.77 -4.06
N VAL A 214 7.65 -9.72 -4.80
CA VAL A 214 9.00 -9.42 -5.28
C VAL A 214 9.40 -8.05 -4.79
N SER A 215 10.62 -7.97 -4.23
CA SER A 215 11.27 -6.71 -3.90
C SER A 215 12.34 -6.42 -4.95
N ALA A 216 12.10 -5.39 -5.75
CA ALA A 216 13.07 -4.88 -6.71
C ALA A 216 13.71 -3.61 -6.15
N LEU A 217 15.05 -3.62 -6.01
CA LEU A 217 15.84 -2.46 -5.57
C LEU A 217 15.89 -1.46 -6.72
N CYS A 218 15.08 -0.42 -6.68
CA CYS A 218 15.02 0.57 -7.74
C CYS A 218 15.13 2.01 -7.23
N ARG A 219 16.39 2.50 -7.17
CA ARG A 219 16.63 3.94 -7.37
C ARG A 219 16.94 4.16 -8.85
N GLY A 220 15.93 4.65 -9.62
CA GLY A 220 16.11 4.96 -11.05
C GLY A 220 16.02 3.77 -12.02
N CYS A 221 15.44 2.65 -11.62
CA CYS A 221 15.23 1.46 -12.43
C CYS A 221 13.86 1.51 -13.12
N PRO A 222 13.73 1.15 -14.40
CA PRO A 222 12.43 1.04 -15.04
C PRO A 222 11.70 -0.17 -14.49
N ILE A 223 10.85 0.05 -13.48
CA ILE A 223 10.03 -1.03 -12.87
C ILE A 223 9.13 -1.68 -13.93
N GLU A 224 8.72 -0.91 -14.93
CA GLU A 224 7.95 -1.35 -16.08
C GLU A 224 8.68 -2.42 -16.89
N ASP A 225 10.00 -2.27 -17.08
CA ASP A 225 10.82 -3.25 -17.81
C ASP A 225 10.95 -4.55 -17.01
N ILE A 226 11.09 -4.46 -15.69
CA ILE A 226 11.12 -5.64 -14.81
C ILE A 226 9.77 -6.37 -14.88
N VAL A 227 8.66 -5.62 -14.78
CA VAL A 227 7.30 -6.16 -14.89
C VAL A 227 7.08 -6.83 -16.24
N ALA A 228 7.52 -6.20 -17.34
CA ALA A 228 7.41 -6.76 -18.68
C ALA A 228 8.24 -8.06 -18.83
N GLN A 229 9.46 -8.10 -18.29
CA GLN A 229 10.31 -9.27 -18.32
C GLN A 229 9.77 -10.42 -17.49
N ILE A 230 9.21 -10.15 -16.29
CA ILE A 230 8.55 -11.16 -15.47
C ILE A 230 7.31 -11.68 -16.21
N GLY A 231 6.50 -10.78 -16.80
CA GLY A 231 5.33 -11.17 -17.59
C GLY A 231 5.65 -12.02 -18.82
N ALA A 232 6.80 -11.80 -19.45
CA ALA A 232 7.30 -12.62 -20.54
C ALA A 232 7.80 -13.99 -20.04
N ALA A 233 8.44 -14.05 -18.86
CA ALA A 233 8.92 -15.29 -18.27
C ALA A 233 7.78 -16.17 -17.74
N ILE A 234 6.67 -15.55 -17.27
CA ILE A 234 5.51 -16.24 -16.68
C ILE A 234 4.23 -15.75 -17.37
N PRO A 235 3.92 -16.22 -18.61
CA PRO A 235 2.81 -15.67 -19.41
C PRO A 235 1.41 -15.85 -18.82
N HIS A 236 1.23 -16.84 -17.95
CA HIS A 236 -0.02 -17.14 -17.25
C HIS A 236 -0.20 -16.36 -15.94
N ALA A 237 0.79 -15.53 -15.58
CA ALA A 237 0.73 -14.67 -14.40
C ALA A 237 0.34 -13.24 -14.75
N ARG A 238 -0.35 -12.59 -13.80
CA ARG A 238 -0.55 -11.14 -13.78
C ARG A 238 0.53 -10.52 -12.88
N VAL A 239 1.32 -9.63 -13.43
CA VAL A 239 2.38 -8.92 -12.69
C VAL A 239 1.91 -7.50 -12.43
N THR A 240 1.75 -7.13 -11.18
CA THR A 240 1.23 -5.82 -10.77
C THR A 240 2.26 -5.10 -9.91
N PRO A 241 2.80 -3.96 -10.36
CA PRO A 241 3.63 -3.12 -9.51
C PRO A 241 2.76 -2.39 -8.49
N ILE A 242 3.12 -2.49 -7.20
CA ILE A 242 2.34 -1.88 -6.10
C ILE A 242 2.32 -0.35 -6.24
N ARG A 243 3.40 0.26 -6.72
CA ARG A 243 3.48 1.71 -6.98
C ARG A 243 2.44 2.23 -7.97
N GLN A 244 1.98 1.43 -8.94
CA GLN A 244 0.93 1.88 -9.87
C GLN A 244 -0.44 2.02 -9.22
N ALA A 245 -0.76 1.18 -8.23
CA ALA A 245 -2.00 1.34 -7.46
C ALA A 245 -2.01 2.63 -6.62
N VAL A 246 -0.81 3.04 -6.16
CA VAL A 246 -0.62 4.28 -5.39
C VAL A 246 -0.52 5.49 -6.32
N ALA A 247 0.14 5.39 -7.47
CA ALA A 247 0.23 6.47 -8.46
C ALA A 247 -1.15 6.87 -9.02
N ALA A 248 -2.09 5.93 -9.15
CA ALA A 248 -3.48 6.25 -9.50
C ALA A 248 -4.17 7.11 -8.42
N ARG A 249 -3.86 6.87 -7.16
CA ARG A 249 -4.33 7.69 -6.02
C ARG A 249 -3.63 9.06 -5.96
N GLU A 250 -2.33 9.11 -6.22
CA GLU A 250 -1.53 10.35 -6.32
C GLU A 250 -2.04 11.24 -7.46
N HIS A 251 -2.41 10.66 -8.61
CA HIS A 251 -3.01 11.41 -9.72
C HIS A 251 -4.35 12.04 -9.33
N ALA A 252 -5.20 11.35 -8.57
CA ALA A 252 -6.47 11.89 -8.09
C ALA A 252 -6.25 13.04 -7.09
N LEU A 253 -5.29 12.91 -6.17
CA LEU A 253 -4.91 13.96 -5.23
C LEU A 253 -4.27 15.16 -5.95
N GLY A 254 -3.42 14.93 -6.96
CA GLY A 254 -2.82 15.96 -7.78
C GLY A 254 -3.86 16.76 -8.61
N GLN A 255 -4.94 16.13 -9.06
CA GLN A 255 -6.06 16.83 -9.68
C GLN A 255 -6.81 17.73 -8.69
N MET A 256 -7.05 17.27 -7.46
CA MET A 256 -7.65 18.10 -6.40
C MET A 256 -6.80 19.32 -6.06
N THR A 257 -5.48 19.16 -6.00
CA THR A 257 -4.54 20.27 -5.76
C THR A 257 -4.55 21.29 -6.89
N LYS A 258 -4.58 20.84 -8.16
CA LYS A 258 -4.72 21.71 -9.33
C LYS A 258 -6.05 22.47 -9.31
N PHE A 259 -7.14 21.79 -8.95
CA PHE A 259 -8.45 22.42 -8.82
C PHE A 259 -8.48 23.48 -7.71
N ALA A 260 -7.92 23.18 -6.54
CA ALA A 260 -7.80 24.13 -5.44
C ALA A 260 -6.91 25.35 -5.80
N MET A 261 -5.84 25.13 -6.56
CA MET A 261 -4.98 26.19 -7.08
C MET A 261 -5.74 27.10 -8.07
N LEU A 262 -6.53 26.51 -8.97
CA LEU A 262 -7.35 27.24 -9.93
C LEU A 262 -8.43 28.09 -9.24
N VAL A 263 -9.10 27.52 -8.23
CA VAL A 263 -10.07 28.26 -7.40
C VAL A 263 -9.37 29.42 -6.66
N SER A 264 -8.18 29.21 -6.10
CA SER A 264 -7.41 30.26 -5.40
C SER A 264 -7.02 31.39 -6.34
N VAL A 265 -6.63 31.09 -7.58
CA VAL A 265 -6.28 32.08 -8.61
C VAL A 265 -7.49 32.95 -9.02
N VAL A 266 -8.70 32.42 -8.93
CA VAL A 266 -9.95 33.15 -9.23
C VAL A 266 -10.42 33.96 -8.02
N VAL A 267 -10.43 33.36 -6.84
CA VAL A 267 -10.99 33.95 -5.61
C VAL A 267 -10.12 35.10 -5.08
N LEU A 268 -8.78 34.99 -5.16
CA LEU A 268 -7.87 36.03 -4.69
C LEU A 268 -8.03 37.36 -5.48
N PRO A 269 -8.04 37.37 -6.83
CA PRO A 269 -8.28 38.60 -7.59
C PRO A 269 -9.70 39.14 -7.40
N ALA A 270 -10.71 38.29 -7.31
CA ALA A 270 -12.08 38.70 -7.03
C ALA A 270 -12.20 39.42 -5.68
N GLY A 271 -11.60 38.87 -4.65
CA GLY A 271 -11.50 39.52 -3.34
C GLY A 271 -10.74 40.87 -3.37
N ALA A 272 -9.67 40.94 -4.14
CA ALA A 272 -8.90 42.18 -4.33
C ALA A 272 -9.76 43.23 -5.08
N LEU A 273 -10.55 42.84 -6.09
CA LEU A 273 -11.43 43.70 -6.87
C LEU A 273 -12.56 44.25 -5.98
N VAL A 274 -13.18 43.44 -5.16
CA VAL A 274 -14.22 43.87 -4.19
C VAL A 274 -13.63 44.85 -3.17
N THR A 275 -12.44 44.62 -2.68
CA THR A 275 -11.78 45.58 -1.78
C THR A 275 -11.39 46.88 -2.47
N MET A 276 -10.99 46.82 -3.75
CA MET A 276 -10.67 48.00 -4.54
C MET A 276 -11.94 48.84 -4.82
N THR A 277 -13.06 48.22 -5.20
CA THR A 277 -14.34 48.94 -5.44
C THR A 277 -14.91 49.54 -4.16
N THR A 278 -14.81 48.87 -3.02
CA THR A 278 -15.23 49.43 -1.73
C THR A 278 -14.32 50.56 -1.26
N MET A 279 -13.03 50.57 -1.63
CA MET A 279 -12.15 51.72 -1.36
C MET A 279 -12.47 52.91 -2.26
N LEU A 280 -12.71 52.71 -3.56
CA LEU A 280 -13.07 53.78 -4.53
C LEU A 280 -14.39 54.43 -4.17
N GLY A 281 -15.43 53.66 -3.82
CA GLY A 281 -16.74 54.18 -3.41
C GLY A 281 -16.75 54.95 -2.09
N SER A 282 -15.63 55.00 -1.35
CA SER A 282 -15.50 55.76 -0.10
C SER A 282 -14.80 57.10 -0.27
N VAL A 283 -14.43 57.49 -1.53
CA VAL A 283 -13.68 58.72 -1.87
C VAL A 283 -14.59 59.71 -2.59
N SER A 284 -15.82 59.34 -2.98
CA SER A 284 -16.85 60.24 -3.53
C SER A 284 -17.81 60.79 -2.47
#